data_fee0a4ebb78f83840f077a60ac669dd1
#
_entry.id   fee0a4ebb78f83840f077a60ac669dd1
#
_cell.length_a   1.000
_cell.length_b   1.000
_cell.length_c   1.000
_cell.angle_alpha   90.00
_cell.angle_beta   90.00
_cell.angle_gamma   90.00
#
_symmetry.space_group_name_H-M   'P 1'
#
loop_
_entity.id
_entity.type
_entity.pdbx_description
1 polymer ?
#
loop_
_entity_poly.entity_id
_entity_poly.type
_entity_poly.pdbx_seq_one_letter_code
_entity_poly.pdbx_strand_id
1 'polypeptide(L)'
;MKNDQQTYVPDPEVASRLLEWYGREGRDLPWRRTRDPYRIWISEVILQQTRVAQGMSYYHRFLELFPDVAALASAPEDLVLKCWQGLGYYSRARNLLAAARRIVETHGGVFPTAYADVRALPGVGDYTAAAICSIAYEEPCAASTAMSFGCFPAFTISIRPSIRLPEGGRSLRWPIR
;
A
#
# COMPACT_ATOMS: atom_id res chain seq x y z
N MET A 1 30.30 2.65 21.29
CA MET A 1 30.26 2.32 19.86
C MET A 1 29.19 3.19 19.24
N LYS A 2 29.59 4.23 18.47
CA LYS A 2 28.67 5.13 17.78
C LYS A 2 28.13 4.39 16.56
N ASN A 3 26.80 4.20 16.52
CA ASN A 3 26.11 3.64 15.37
C ASN A 3 26.02 4.77 14.32
N ASP A 4 26.98 4.83 13.40
CA ASP A 4 26.89 5.68 12.23
C ASP A 4 25.81 5.09 11.32
N GLN A 5 24.57 5.56 11.52
CA GLN A 5 23.51 5.39 10.52
C GLN A 5 23.88 6.26 9.33
N GLN A 6 24.66 5.70 8.43
CA GLN A 6 24.98 6.30 7.15
C GLN A 6 23.65 6.45 6.38
N THR A 7 23.14 7.68 6.35
CA THR A 7 21.93 8.03 5.58
C THR A 7 22.28 7.87 4.10
N TYR A 8 21.86 6.75 3.51
CA TYR A 8 22.04 6.52 2.08
C TYR A 8 21.19 7.54 1.30
N VAL A 9 21.82 8.43 0.58
CA VAL A 9 21.18 9.31 -0.37
C VAL A 9 21.23 8.62 -1.73
N PRO A 10 20.07 8.22 -2.31
CA PRO A 10 20.05 7.61 -3.63
C PRO A 10 20.67 8.55 -4.66
N ASP A 11 21.48 8.00 -5.56
CA ASP A 11 22.00 8.73 -6.71
C ASP A 11 20.81 9.33 -7.50
N PRO A 12 20.76 10.66 -7.68
CA PRO A 12 19.66 11.32 -8.39
C PRO A 12 19.46 10.79 -9.82
N GLU A 13 20.54 10.34 -10.48
CA GLU A 13 20.48 9.77 -11.82
C GLU A 13 19.76 8.43 -11.82
N VAL A 14 20.02 7.56 -10.85
CA VAL A 14 19.32 6.27 -10.71
C VAL A 14 17.83 6.49 -10.46
N ALA A 15 17.47 7.45 -9.59
CA ALA A 15 16.09 7.78 -9.32
C ALA A 15 15.36 8.30 -10.57
N SER A 16 15.98 9.18 -11.34
CA SER A 16 15.40 9.71 -12.58
C SER A 16 15.19 8.61 -13.64
N ARG A 17 16.19 7.76 -13.85
CA ARG A 17 16.09 6.63 -14.80
C ARG A 17 14.99 5.64 -14.39
N LEU A 18 14.84 5.38 -13.09
CA LEU A 18 13.79 4.49 -12.58
C LEU A 18 12.39 5.09 -12.79
N LEU A 19 12.23 6.40 -12.55
CA LEU A 19 10.97 7.10 -12.80
C LEU A 19 10.60 7.14 -14.28
N GLU A 20 11.57 7.40 -15.17
CA GLU A 20 11.35 7.36 -16.62
C GLU A 20 10.96 5.96 -17.08
N TRP A 21 11.68 4.93 -16.62
CA TRP A 21 11.34 3.54 -16.91
C TRP A 21 9.94 3.20 -16.44
N TYR A 22 9.60 3.55 -15.20
CA TYR A 22 8.27 3.29 -14.64
C TYR A 22 7.17 4.03 -15.39
N GLY A 23 7.42 5.25 -15.87
CA GLY A 23 6.47 6.02 -16.69
C GLY A 23 6.14 5.35 -18.02
N ARG A 24 7.08 4.58 -18.60
CA ARG A 24 6.87 3.84 -19.86
C ARG A 24 6.33 2.44 -19.63
N GLU A 25 6.90 1.71 -18.67
CA GLU A 25 6.68 0.27 -18.45
C GLU A 25 5.74 -0.03 -17.28
N GLY A 26 5.34 0.99 -16.52
CA GLY A 26 4.46 0.85 -15.37
C GLY A 26 3.11 0.28 -15.79
N ARG A 27 2.75 -0.89 -15.22
CA ARG A 27 1.44 -1.50 -15.49
C ARG A 27 0.32 -0.57 -15.02
N ASP A 28 -0.67 -0.36 -15.86
CA ASP A 28 -1.86 0.40 -15.53
C ASP A 28 -2.82 -0.48 -14.70
N LEU A 29 -2.90 -0.17 -13.40
CA LEU A 29 -3.68 -0.95 -12.43
C LEU A 29 -4.64 -0.02 -11.66
N PRO A 30 -5.89 -0.44 -11.37
CA PRO A 30 -6.90 0.42 -10.77
C PRO A 30 -6.45 1.10 -9.46
N TRP A 31 -5.75 0.35 -8.61
CA TRP A 31 -5.23 0.86 -7.32
C TRP A 31 -4.04 1.81 -7.44
N ARG A 32 -3.46 1.95 -8.64
CA ARG A 32 -2.43 2.95 -8.94
C ARG A 32 -3.00 4.27 -9.44
N ARG A 33 -4.29 4.30 -9.77
CA ARG A 33 -5.01 5.49 -10.23
C ARG A 33 -5.70 6.24 -9.10
N THR A 34 -5.56 5.81 -7.87
CA THR A 34 -6.25 6.37 -6.71
C THR A 34 -5.28 6.62 -5.56
N ARG A 35 -5.62 7.60 -4.72
CA ARG A 35 -4.99 7.84 -3.42
C ARG A 35 -5.90 7.49 -2.26
N ASP A 36 -7.03 6.86 -2.54
CA ASP A 36 -7.94 6.38 -1.50
C ASP A 36 -7.25 5.26 -0.69
N PRO A 37 -6.97 5.48 0.61
CA PRO A 37 -6.26 4.53 1.45
C PRO A 37 -7.01 3.21 1.59
N TYR A 38 -8.34 3.23 1.58
CA TYR A 38 -9.16 2.04 1.63
C TYR A 38 -8.93 1.16 0.39
N ARG A 39 -9.00 1.74 -0.80
CA ARG A 39 -8.80 1.03 -2.07
C ARG A 39 -7.39 0.49 -2.21
N ILE A 40 -6.40 1.25 -1.78
CA ILE A 40 -4.99 0.83 -1.75
C ILE A 40 -4.84 -0.35 -0.77
N TRP A 41 -5.36 -0.25 0.44
CA TRP A 41 -5.32 -1.30 1.44
C TRP A 41 -5.94 -2.62 0.97
N ILE A 42 -7.14 -2.57 0.36
CA ILE A 42 -7.79 -3.75 -0.22
C ILE A 42 -6.89 -4.42 -1.27
N SER A 43 -6.27 -3.62 -2.17
CA SER A 43 -5.37 -4.15 -3.17
C SER A 43 -4.14 -4.82 -2.55
N GLU A 44 -3.51 -4.18 -1.55
CA GLU A 44 -2.33 -4.71 -0.87
C GLU A 44 -2.62 -6.05 -0.20
N VAL A 45 -3.79 -6.20 0.43
CA VAL A 45 -4.15 -7.46 1.10
C VAL A 45 -4.55 -8.56 0.10
N ILE A 46 -5.28 -8.24 -0.95
CA ILE A 46 -5.65 -9.22 -1.99
C ILE A 46 -4.39 -9.75 -2.69
N LEU A 47 -3.42 -8.88 -2.98
CA LEU A 47 -2.20 -9.23 -3.71
C LEU A 47 -1.14 -9.94 -2.87
N GLN A 48 -1.32 -10.05 -1.55
CA GLN A 48 -0.47 -10.93 -0.74
C GLN A 48 -0.56 -12.36 -1.26
N GLN A 49 0.54 -12.87 -1.84
CA GLN A 49 0.62 -14.23 -2.40
C GLN A 49 -0.40 -14.52 -3.52
N THR A 50 -0.95 -13.50 -4.16
CA THR A 50 -1.89 -13.61 -5.28
C THR A 50 -1.36 -12.87 -6.49
N ARG A 51 -1.39 -13.50 -7.67
CA ARG A 51 -0.97 -12.85 -8.92
C ARG A 51 -1.97 -11.75 -9.30
N VAL A 52 -1.49 -10.65 -9.88
CA VAL A 52 -2.31 -9.51 -10.30
C VAL A 52 -3.49 -9.94 -11.20
N ALA A 53 -3.24 -10.79 -12.17
CA ALA A 53 -4.30 -11.28 -13.08
C ALA A 53 -5.46 -11.96 -12.34
N GLN A 54 -5.17 -12.73 -11.30
CA GLN A 54 -6.17 -13.37 -10.46
C GLN A 54 -6.82 -12.36 -9.50
N GLY A 55 -6.01 -11.49 -8.86
CA GLY A 55 -6.47 -10.53 -7.86
C GLY A 55 -7.40 -9.46 -8.42
N MET A 56 -7.29 -9.12 -9.71
CA MET A 56 -8.05 -8.06 -10.35
C MET A 56 -9.58 -8.25 -10.23
N SER A 57 -10.08 -9.42 -10.57
CA SER A 57 -11.52 -9.71 -10.50
C SER A 57 -12.05 -9.69 -9.07
N TYR A 58 -11.23 -10.14 -8.10
CA TYR A 58 -11.57 -10.08 -6.69
C TYR A 58 -11.59 -8.64 -6.16
N TYR A 59 -10.64 -7.82 -6.57
CA TYR A 59 -10.59 -6.41 -6.20
C TYR A 59 -11.85 -5.67 -6.63
N HIS A 60 -12.27 -5.80 -7.89
CA HIS A 60 -13.48 -5.16 -8.39
C HIS A 60 -14.72 -5.64 -7.65
N ARG A 61 -14.92 -6.97 -7.55
CA ARG A 61 -16.06 -7.54 -6.83
C ARG A 61 -16.10 -7.14 -5.36
N PHE A 62 -14.94 -7.05 -4.71
CA PHE A 62 -14.85 -6.67 -3.30
C PHE A 62 -15.27 -5.22 -3.09
N LEU A 63 -14.80 -4.30 -3.94
CA LEU A 63 -15.17 -2.88 -3.87
C LEU A 63 -16.62 -2.60 -4.31
N GLU A 64 -17.19 -3.45 -5.16
CA GLU A 64 -18.60 -3.37 -5.53
C GLU A 64 -19.51 -3.71 -4.33
N LEU A 65 -19.16 -4.75 -3.56
CA LEU A 65 -19.92 -5.16 -2.39
C LEU A 65 -19.62 -4.32 -1.15
N PHE A 66 -18.39 -3.86 -1.01
CA PHE A 66 -17.90 -3.09 0.13
C PHE A 66 -17.16 -1.85 -0.38
N PRO A 67 -17.90 -0.79 -0.78
CA PRO A 67 -17.30 0.38 -1.42
C PRO A 67 -16.40 1.22 -0.50
N ASP A 68 -16.59 1.10 0.81
CA ASP A 68 -15.86 1.84 1.85
C ASP A 68 -15.67 1.01 3.12
N VAL A 69 -14.95 1.60 4.08
CA VAL A 69 -14.64 0.97 5.38
C VAL A 69 -15.92 0.67 6.16
N ALA A 70 -16.92 1.55 6.13
CA ALA A 70 -18.14 1.38 6.91
C ALA A 70 -19.00 0.23 6.37
N ALA A 71 -19.12 0.11 5.05
CA ALA A 71 -19.78 -1.00 4.39
C ALA A 71 -19.10 -2.35 4.72
N LEU A 72 -17.76 -2.38 4.71
CA LEU A 72 -17.01 -3.59 5.09
C LEU A 72 -17.19 -3.91 6.59
N ALA A 73 -17.09 -2.92 7.48
CA ALA A 73 -17.21 -3.12 8.92
C ALA A 73 -18.56 -3.70 9.34
N SER A 74 -19.65 -3.26 8.68
CA SER A 74 -21.02 -3.70 8.93
C SER A 74 -21.35 -5.05 8.30
N ALA A 75 -20.50 -5.58 7.41
CA ALA A 75 -20.76 -6.81 6.69
C ALA A 75 -20.73 -8.04 7.60
N PRO A 76 -21.62 -9.03 7.35
CA PRO A 76 -21.51 -10.35 7.96
C PRO A 76 -20.22 -11.04 7.53
N GLU A 77 -19.55 -11.73 8.48
CA GLU A 77 -18.29 -12.45 8.18
C GLU A 77 -18.44 -13.45 7.03
N ASP A 78 -19.55 -14.18 7.02
CA ASP A 78 -19.83 -15.19 5.98
C ASP A 78 -19.87 -14.57 4.58
N LEU A 79 -20.42 -13.35 4.43
CA LEU A 79 -20.44 -12.64 3.15
C LEU A 79 -19.02 -12.27 2.70
N VAL A 80 -18.20 -11.76 3.63
CA VAL A 80 -16.81 -11.42 3.35
C VAL A 80 -16.00 -12.65 2.94
N LEU A 81 -16.17 -13.77 3.67
CA LEU A 81 -15.50 -15.04 3.36
C LEU A 81 -15.96 -15.62 2.03
N LYS A 82 -17.27 -15.53 1.70
CA LYS A 82 -17.81 -15.94 0.41
C LYS A 82 -17.23 -15.13 -0.75
N CYS A 83 -17.08 -13.81 -0.56
CA CYS A 83 -16.43 -12.95 -1.55
C CYS A 83 -14.95 -13.32 -1.75
N TRP A 84 -14.29 -13.85 -0.72
CA TRP A 84 -12.88 -14.25 -0.70
C TRP A 84 -12.62 -15.66 -1.25
N GLN A 85 -13.69 -16.45 -1.48
CA GLN A 85 -13.58 -17.85 -1.89
C GLN A 85 -12.75 -18.00 -3.18
N GLY A 86 -11.72 -18.84 -3.13
CA GLY A 86 -10.78 -19.09 -4.23
C GLY A 86 -9.45 -18.33 -4.13
N LEU A 87 -9.31 -17.32 -3.24
CA LEU A 87 -8.03 -16.65 -2.98
C LEU A 87 -7.14 -17.40 -1.99
N GLY A 88 -7.72 -18.25 -1.14
CA GLY A 88 -6.99 -18.93 -0.05
C GLY A 88 -6.60 -17.99 1.08
N TYR A 89 -5.91 -18.53 2.09
CA TYR A 89 -5.43 -17.75 3.25
C TYR A 89 -6.52 -16.86 3.86
N TYR A 90 -7.63 -17.45 4.28
CA TYR A 90 -8.85 -16.78 4.77
C TYR A 90 -8.62 -15.89 6.01
N SER A 91 -7.52 -16.08 6.73
CA SER A 91 -7.09 -15.16 7.80
C SER A 91 -6.96 -13.73 7.31
N ARG A 92 -6.58 -13.49 6.05
CA ARG A 92 -6.52 -12.15 5.45
C ARG A 92 -7.89 -11.49 5.40
N ALA A 93 -8.92 -12.23 4.98
CA ALA A 93 -10.29 -11.72 4.92
C ALA A 93 -10.84 -11.40 6.32
N ARG A 94 -10.58 -12.27 7.32
CA ARG A 94 -10.95 -12.01 8.70
C ARG A 94 -10.25 -10.79 9.28
N ASN A 95 -8.96 -10.66 9.01
CA ASN A 95 -8.19 -9.50 9.43
C ASN A 95 -8.69 -8.21 8.77
N LEU A 96 -9.06 -8.23 7.48
CA LEU A 96 -9.69 -7.09 6.81
C LEU A 96 -10.96 -6.66 7.53
N LEU A 97 -11.86 -7.60 7.82
CA LEU A 97 -13.10 -7.31 8.52
C LEU A 97 -12.85 -6.76 9.94
N ALA A 98 -11.94 -7.39 10.69
CA ALA A 98 -11.57 -6.93 12.03
C ALA A 98 -10.93 -5.53 12.01
N ALA A 99 -10.07 -5.26 11.03
CA ALA A 99 -9.45 -3.94 10.87
C ALA A 99 -10.49 -2.87 10.47
N ALA A 100 -11.42 -3.18 9.58
CA ALA A 100 -12.49 -2.26 9.21
C ALA A 100 -13.37 -1.89 10.41
N ARG A 101 -13.76 -2.88 11.24
CA ARG A 101 -14.49 -2.64 12.48
C ARG A 101 -13.70 -1.75 13.45
N ARG A 102 -12.40 -2.03 13.61
CA ARG A 102 -11.54 -1.20 14.44
C ARG A 102 -11.43 0.24 13.95
N ILE A 103 -11.33 0.46 12.62
CA ILE A 103 -11.31 1.82 12.05
C ILE A 103 -12.62 2.55 12.37
N VAL A 104 -13.77 1.89 12.27
CA VAL A 104 -15.05 2.51 12.62
C VAL A 104 -15.11 2.84 14.11
N GLU A 105 -14.69 1.91 14.97
CA GLU A 105 -14.73 2.08 16.44
C GLU A 105 -13.76 3.15 16.95
N THR A 106 -12.54 3.19 16.43
CA THR A 106 -11.47 4.05 16.99
C THR A 106 -11.23 5.33 16.20
N HIS A 107 -11.61 5.37 14.92
CA HIS A 107 -11.37 6.50 14.01
C HIS A 107 -12.65 7.01 13.34
N GLY A 108 -13.85 6.61 13.83
CA GLY A 108 -15.12 7.09 13.30
C GLY A 108 -15.37 6.74 11.83
N GLY A 109 -14.75 5.67 11.31
CA GLY A 109 -14.87 5.25 9.91
C GLY A 109 -13.92 5.98 8.94
N VAL A 110 -13.10 6.90 9.44
CA VAL A 110 -12.05 7.56 8.65
C VAL A 110 -10.77 6.74 8.71
N PHE A 111 -10.18 6.43 7.56
CA PHE A 111 -8.94 5.66 7.52
C PHE A 111 -7.79 6.45 8.19
N PRO A 112 -7.04 5.86 9.15
CA PRO A 112 -6.00 6.57 9.89
C PRO A 112 -4.87 7.01 8.96
N THR A 113 -4.30 8.19 9.21
CA THR A 113 -3.20 8.76 8.44
C THR A 113 -1.84 8.47 9.04
N ALA A 114 -1.74 8.40 10.38
CA ALA A 114 -0.48 8.15 11.05
C ALA A 114 -0.01 6.70 10.84
N TYR A 115 1.26 6.52 10.48
CA TYR A 115 1.86 5.19 10.27
C TYR A 115 1.63 4.23 11.44
N ALA A 116 1.77 4.71 12.68
CA ALA A 116 1.59 3.90 13.87
C ALA A 116 0.17 3.32 13.99
N ASP A 117 -0.84 4.13 13.67
CA ASP A 117 -2.24 3.73 13.72
C ASP A 117 -2.58 2.75 12.59
N VAL A 118 -2.09 3.00 11.37
CA VAL A 118 -2.22 2.07 10.25
C VAL A 118 -1.55 0.72 10.56
N ARG A 119 -0.35 0.77 11.14
CA ARG A 119 0.41 -0.44 11.52
C ARG A 119 -0.26 -1.24 12.65
N ALA A 120 -1.03 -0.58 13.52
CA ALA A 120 -1.75 -1.21 14.62
C ALA A 120 -3.03 -1.95 14.16
N LEU A 121 -3.45 -1.82 12.91
CA LEU A 121 -4.62 -2.50 12.37
C LEU A 121 -4.37 -4.01 12.23
N PRO A 122 -5.38 -4.86 12.52
CA PRO A 122 -5.28 -6.30 12.35
C PRO A 122 -4.82 -6.71 10.95
N GLY A 123 -3.80 -7.55 10.87
CA GLY A 123 -3.26 -8.06 9.59
C GLY A 123 -2.43 -7.06 8.78
N VAL A 124 -2.17 -5.86 9.30
CA VAL A 124 -1.30 -4.88 8.67
C VAL A 124 0.11 -5.00 9.23
N GLY A 125 1.05 -5.40 8.37
CA GLY A 125 2.48 -5.45 8.67
C GLY A 125 3.20 -4.14 8.30
N ASP A 126 4.49 -4.05 8.62
CA ASP A 126 5.31 -2.85 8.34
C ASP A 126 5.30 -2.49 6.87
N TYR A 127 5.41 -3.49 5.97
CA TYR A 127 5.32 -3.26 4.52
C TYR A 127 3.98 -2.66 4.11
N THR A 128 2.87 -3.27 4.52
CA THR A 128 1.53 -2.81 4.13
C THR A 128 1.24 -1.42 4.68
N ALA A 129 1.62 -1.14 5.93
CA ALA A 129 1.49 0.20 6.52
C ALA A 129 2.30 1.23 5.73
N ALA A 130 3.56 0.94 5.44
CA ALA A 130 4.43 1.83 4.67
C ALA A 130 3.90 2.05 3.23
N ALA A 131 3.39 1.01 2.57
CA ALA A 131 2.80 1.12 1.24
C ALA A 131 1.56 2.03 1.24
N ILE A 132 0.64 1.83 2.20
CA ILE A 132 -0.55 2.67 2.33
C ILE A 132 -0.15 4.13 2.61
N CYS A 133 0.70 4.37 3.62
CA CYS A 133 1.08 5.73 4.01
C CYS A 133 1.84 6.46 2.91
N SER A 134 2.74 5.77 2.19
CA SER A 134 3.50 6.39 1.10
C SER A 134 2.63 6.70 -0.12
N ILE A 135 1.69 5.82 -0.49
CA ILE A 135 0.87 6.00 -1.69
C ILE A 135 -0.31 6.93 -1.43
N ALA A 136 -1.03 6.75 -0.33
CA ALA A 136 -2.24 7.54 -0.04
C ALA A 136 -1.91 8.94 0.49
N TYR A 137 -0.90 9.04 1.38
CA TYR A 137 -0.63 10.28 2.13
C TYR A 137 0.69 10.95 1.78
N GLU A 138 1.44 10.40 0.82
CA GLU A 138 2.75 10.91 0.40
C GLU A 138 3.78 10.95 1.57
N GLU A 139 3.56 10.13 2.60
CA GLU A 139 4.49 10.02 3.72
C GLU A 139 5.80 9.35 3.27
N PRO A 140 6.97 9.84 3.70
CA PRO A 140 8.26 9.27 3.32
C PRO A 140 8.56 7.96 4.05
N CYS A 141 7.69 6.96 3.87
CA CYS A 141 7.83 5.64 4.44
C CYS A 141 8.52 4.67 3.47
N ALA A 142 9.52 3.96 3.94
CA ALA A 142 10.17 2.92 3.16
C ALA A 142 9.36 1.62 3.21
N ALA A 143 8.74 1.24 2.09
CA ALA A 143 8.11 -0.07 1.97
C ALA A 143 9.17 -1.11 1.57
N SER A 144 9.65 -1.92 2.53
CA SER A 144 10.60 -2.98 2.27
C SER A 144 9.99 -4.35 2.51
N THR A 145 10.26 -5.31 1.62
CA THR A 145 9.81 -6.70 1.75
C THR A 145 10.97 -7.61 2.12
N ALA A 146 10.68 -8.79 2.68
CA ALA A 146 11.69 -9.82 2.93
C ALA A 146 12.46 -10.22 1.65
N MET A 147 11.84 -10.12 0.47
CA MET A 147 12.51 -10.35 -0.81
C MET A 147 13.55 -9.26 -1.13
N SER A 148 13.35 -8.02 -0.67
CA SER A 148 14.30 -6.92 -0.86
C SER A 148 15.59 -7.16 -0.08
N PHE A 149 15.52 -7.88 1.05
CA PHE A 149 16.70 -8.22 1.86
C PHE A 149 17.58 -9.33 1.27
N GLY A 150 17.02 -10.21 0.42
CA GLY A 150 17.74 -11.34 -0.16
C GLY A 150 18.52 -11.04 -1.44
N CYS A 151 18.04 -10.11 -2.27
CA CYS A 151 18.63 -9.83 -3.59
C CYS A 151 19.49 -8.56 -3.66
N PHE A 152 19.25 -7.57 -2.77
CA PHE A 152 20.02 -6.33 -2.72
C PHE A 152 20.07 -5.78 -1.30
N PRO A 153 21.17 -5.96 -0.56
CA PRO A 153 21.31 -5.42 0.81
C PRO A 153 21.33 -3.89 0.89
N ALA A 154 21.20 -3.17 -0.23
CA ALA A 154 21.33 -1.72 -0.29
C ALA A 154 20.15 -0.98 -0.97
N PHE A 155 19.10 -1.65 -1.42
CA PHE A 155 17.95 -0.96 -2.02
C PHE A 155 16.77 -0.88 -1.05
N THR A 156 16.88 0.01 -0.07
CA THR A 156 15.72 0.61 0.55
C THR A 156 15.17 1.63 -0.45
N ILE A 157 14.19 1.22 -1.26
CA ILE A 157 13.44 2.17 -2.08
C ILE A 157 12.60 2.98 -1.12
N SER A 158 13.15 4.09 -0.63
CA SER A 158 12.36 5.16 -0.06
C SER A 158 11.58 5.77 -1.21
N ILE A 159 10.33 5.33 -1.40
CA ILE A 159 9.41 6.00 -2.31
C ILE A 159 9.08 7.32 -1.63
N ARG A 160 9.90 8.34 -1.86
CA ARG A 160 9.51 9.72 -1.58
C ARG A 160 8.63 10.15 -2.76
N PRO A 161 7.36 10.49 -2.54
CA PRO A 161 6.51 11.03 -3.60
C PRO A 161 6.98 12.39 -4.12
N SER A 162 7.92 13.03 -3.43
CA SER A 162 8.56 14.28 -3.83
C SER A 162 10.07 14.21 -3.61
N ILE A 163 10.82 13.83 -4.65
CA ILE A 163 12.21 14.19 -4.74
C ILE A 163 12.24 15.70 -4.99
N ARG A 164 12.57 16.51 -3.97
CA ARG A 164 12.99 17.89 -4.22
C ARG A 164 14.32 17.81 -4.95
N LEU A 165 14.29 18.08 -6.23
CA LEU A 165 15.49 18.41 -6.97
C LEU A 165 16.05 19.73 -6.42
N PRO A 166 17.41 19.93 -6.43
CA PRO A 166 18.00 21.20 -6.03
C PRO A 166 17.39 22.36 -6.83
N GLU A 167 17.33 23.54 -6.23
CA GLU A 167 16.63 24.73 -6.70
C GLU A 167 16.75 24.93 -8.22
N GLY A 168 15.61 24.81 -8.92
CA GLY A 168 15.50 24.89 -10.38
C GLY A 168 14.77 23.72 -11.04
N GLY A 169 14.58 22.59 -10.36
CA GLY A 169 13.90 21.40 -10.90
C GLY A 169 12.41 21.37 -10.57
N ARG A 170 11.58 21.12 -11.58
CA ARG A 170 10.14 20.90 -11.42
C ARG A 170 9.90 19.69 -10.51
N SER A 171 9.01 19.83 -9.54
CA SER A 171 8.50 18.74 -8.72
C SER A 171 7.96 17.62 -9.62
N LEU A 172 8.65 16.48 -9.64
CA LEU A 172 8.15 15.26 -10.29
C LEU A 172 7.10 14.65 -9.38
N ARG A 173 5.83 14.96 -9.64
CA ARG A 173 4.70 14.22 -9.08
C ARG A 173 4.57 12.90 -9.83
N TRP A 174 4.24 11.82 -9.13
CA TRP A 174 3.77 10.60 -9.76
C TRP A 174 2.59 10.96 -10.68
N PRO A 175 2.65 10.61 -11.98
CA PRO A 175 1.49 10.81 -12.83
C PRO A 175 0.40 9.84 -12.37
N ILE A 176 -0.62 10.37 -11.73
CA ILE A 176 -1.91 9.69 -11.61
C ILE A 176 -2.52 9.82 -12.99
N ARG A 177 -2.53 8.73 -13.75
CA ARG A 177 -3.32 8.62 -14.98
C ARG A 177 -4.70 8.12 -14.66
#